data_1bbf609dcd1f1cca29c8b8a8b2b637b4
#
_entry.id   1bbf609dcd1f1cca29c8b8a8b2b637b4
#
_cell.length_a   1.000
_cell.length_b   1.000
_cell.length_c   1.000
_cell.angle_alpha   90.00
_cell.angle_beta   90.00
_cell.angle_gamma   90.00
#
_symmetry.space_group_name_H-M   'P 1'
#
loop_
_entity.id
_entity.type
_entity.pdbx_description
1 polymer ?
#
loop_
_entity_poly.entity_id
_entity_poly.type
_entity_poly.pdbx_seq_one_letter_code
_entity_poly.pdbx_strand_id
1 'polypeptide(L)'
;GSAAAKHITKPFTLAEDAVGVKIIIGANRPVDTDFQVWLRTASQDEDITSKDFVLQTEETSNPPDTNRNVFRDYEYLAGGEGGDLTAFKKFQIKIEMRSPNPAQAPVFKDLRAIALSV
;
A
#
# COMPACT_ATOMS: atom_id res chain seq x y z
N GLY A 1 -9.12 -15.68 11.02
CA GLY A 1 -8.07 -14.72 11.29
C GLY A 1 -8.68 -13.37 11.59
N SER A 2 -8.13 -12.67 12.51
CA SER A 2 -8.60 -11.36 12.89
C SER A 2 -7.65 -10.29 12.37
N ALA A 3 -8.18 -9.10 12.08
CA ALA A 3 -7.34 -7.96 11.75
C ALA A 3 -6.57 -7.56 13.00
N ALA A 4 -5.25 -7.52 12.90
CA ALA A 4 -4.41 -7.17 14.04
C ALA A 4 -4.25 -5.66 14.16
N ALA A 5 -4.11 -4.95 13.02
CA ALA A 5 -3.88 -3.50 13.04
C ALA A 5 -4.17 -2.88 11.69
N LYS A 6 -4.43 -1.58 11.71
CA LYS A 6 -4.53 -0.73 10.53
C LYS A 6 -3.55 0.41 10.63
N HIS A 7 -2.97 0.78 9.51
CA HIS A 7 -2.17 1.99 9.40
C HIS A 7 -2.65 2.79 8.19
N ILE A 8 -3.00 4.06 8.41
CA ILE A 8 -3.42 4.95 7.34
C ILE A 8 -2.44 6.10 7.29
N THR A 9 -1.83 6.33 6.14
CA THR A 9 -0.90 7.44 5.97
C THR A 9 -1.64 8.77 5.99
N LYS A 10 -0.90 9.86 6.20
CA LYS A 10 -1.43 11.19 5.89
C LYS A 10 -1.61 11.28 4.38
N PRO A 11 -2.54 12.09 3.88
CA PRO A 11 -2.66 12.31 2.45
C PRO A 11 -1.38 12.93 1.89
N PHE A 12 -0.94 12.41 0.76
CA PHE A 12 0.16 13.00 -0.01
C PHE A 12 -0.42 13.93 -1.05
N THR A 13 0.15 15.13 -1.17
CA THR A 13 -0.25 16.10 -2.19
C THR A 13 0.90 16.25 -3.18
N LEU A 14 0.58 16.10 -4.46
CA LEU A 14 1.58 16.15 -5.53
C LEU A 14 1.64 17.55 -6.14
N ALA A 15 2.81 17.90 -6.68
CA ALA A 15 2.98 19.17 -7.41
C ALA A 15 2.28 19.12 -8.77
N GLU A 16 2.27 17.94 -9.40
CA GLU A 16 1.67 17.72 -10.72
C GLU A 16 0.68 16.57 -10.64
N ASP A 17 -0.27 16.53 -11.59
CA ASP A 17 -1.21 15.42 -11.68
C ASP A 17 -0.48 14.12 -11.99
N ALA A 18 -0.97 13.04 -11.43
CA ALA A 18 -0.48 11.69 -11.69
C ALA A 18 -1.62 10.81 -12.20
N VAL A 19 -1.25 9.71 -12.84
CA VAL A 19 -2.19 8.72 -13.36
C VAL A 19 -1.88 7.31 -12.84
N GLY A 20 -0.94 7.20 -11.94
CA GLY A 20 -0.61 5.94 -11.28
C GLY A 20 0.27 6.16 -10.07
N VAL A 21 0.39 5.12 -9.24
CA VAL A 21 1.26 5.11 -8.06
C VAL A 21 1.92 3.76 -7.95
N LYS A 22 3.23 3.75 -7.77
CA LYS A 22 3.96 2.55 -7.38
C LYS A 22 4.23 2.62 -5.89
N ILE A 23 3.79 1.59 -5.16
CA ILE A 23 3.96 1.49 -3.71
C ILE A 23 4.95 0.38 -3.42
N ILE A 24 5.97 0.68 -2.63
CA ILE A 24 6.98 -0.30 -2.24
C ILE A 24 7.04 -0.32 -0.71
N ILE A 25 6.82 -1.50 -0.13
CA ILE A 25 6.81 -1.68 1.32
C ILE A 25 7.88 -2.69 1.69
N GLY A 26 8.82 -2.29 2.54
CA GLY A 26 9.78 -3.22 3.14
C GLY A 26 9.14 -3.84 4.37
N ALA A 27 8.99 -5.16 4.37
CA ALA A 27 8.27 -5.83 5.46
C ALA A 27 8.84 -7.22 5.74
N ASN A 28 8.65 -7.65 6.97
CA ASN A 28 8.79 -9.04 7.38
C ASN A 28 7.39 -9.61 7.58
N ARG A 29 7.05 -10.66 6.84
CA ARG A 29 5.74 -11.29 6.90
C ARG A 29 5.90 -12.73 7.39
N PRO A 30 5.71 -12.99 8.70
CA PRO A 30 5.80 -14.34 9.22
C PRO A 30 4.78 -15.29 8.60
N VAL A 31 5.02 -16.59 8.75
CA VAL A 31 4.09 -17.63 8.29
C VAL A 31 2.72 -17.40 8.91
N ASP A 32 1.67 -17.64 8.14
CA ASP A 32 0.26 -17.49 8.53
C ASP A 32 -0.16 -16.06 8.83
N THR A 33 0.67 -15.09 8.49
CA THR A 33 0.29 -13.67 8.57
C THR A 33 0.12 -13.11 7.18
N ASP A 34 -0.55 -11.97 7.09
CA ASP A 34 -0.78 -11.30 5.83
C ASP A 34 -0.98 -9.81 6.07
N PHE A 35 -0.81 -9.02 5.01
CA PHE A 35 -1.22 -7.64 5.03
C PHE A 35 -1.82 -7.29 3.67
N GLN A 36 -2.74 -6.33 3.69
CA GLN A 36 -3.38 -5.81 2.50
C GLN A 36 -3.08 -4.33 2.37
N VAL A 37 -2.89 -3.90 1.12
CA VAL A 37 -2.59 -2.51 0.80
C VAL A 37 -3.73 -1.93 -0.01
N TRP A 38 -4.21 -0.77 0.42
CA TRP A 38 -5.34 -0.08 -0.17
C TRP A 38 -4.91 1.33 -0.57
N LEU A 39 -5.50 1.83 -1.63
CA LEU A 39 -5.19 3.16 -2.16
C LEU A 39 -6.48 3.91 -2.42
N ARG A 40 -6.49 5.20 -2.11
CA ARG A 40 -7.52 6.11 -2.63
C ARG A 40 -6.85 7.36 -3.17
N THR A 41 -7.47 7.94 -4.19
CA THR A 41 -6.95 9.10 -4.90
C THR A 41 -8.04 10.15 -5.03
N ALA A 42 -7.61 11.40 -5.20
CA ALA A 42 -8.53 12.52 -5.38
C ALA A 42 -7.87 13.60 -6.23
N SER A 43 -8.68 14.35 -6.97
CA SER A 43 -8.20 15.54 -7.66
C SER A 43 -7.99 16.65 -6.62
N GLN A 44 -7.37 17.76 -7.07
CA GLN A 44 -7.10 18.89 -6.20
C GLN A 44 -8.38 19.45 -5.54
N ASP A 45 -9.49 19.44 -6.29
CA ASP A 45 -10.74 20.03 -5.83
C ASP A 45 -11.63 19.05 -5.04
N GLU A 46 -11.22 17.80 -4.92
CA GLU A 46 -11.99 16.78 -4.23
C GLU A 46 -11.48 16.56 -2.81
N ASP A 47 -12.38 16.18 -1.92
CA ASP A 47 -12.02 15.75 -0.59
C ASP A 47 -11.66 14.26 -0.62
N ILE A 48 -10.41 13.93 -0.33
CA ILE A 48 -9.95 12.55 -0.41
C ILE A 48 -10.69 11.65 0.60
N THR A 49 -11.19 12.20 1.69
CA THR A 49 -11.94 11.40 2.68
C THR A 49 -13.29 10.96 2.16
N SER A 50 -13.78 11.57 1.07
CA SER A 50 -15.02 11.14 0.41
C SER A 50 -14.82 9.96 -0.54
N LYS A 51 -13.58 9.56 -0.79
CA LYS A 51 -13.26 8.48 -1.71
C LYS A 51 -13.12 7.16 -0.98
N ASP A 52 -13.49 6.09 -1.66
CA ASP A 52 -13.30 4.74 -1.14
C ASP A 52 -11.87 4.28 -1.37
N PHE A 53 -11.34 3.54 -0.40
CA PHE A 53 -10.07 2.83 -0.59
C PHE A 53 -10.29 1.65 -1.54
N VAL A 54 -9.35 1.46 -2.45
CA VAL A 54 -9.36 0.35 -3.42
C VAL A 54 -8.23 -0.60 -3.08
N LEU A 55 -8.57 -1.89 -2.96
CA LEU A 55 -7.57 -2.93 -2.68
C LEU A 55 -6.59 -3.04 -3.85
N GLN A 56 -5.30 -3.07 -3.52
CA GLN A 56 -4.25 -3.21 -4.52
C GLN A 56 -3.77 -4.65 -4.59
N THR A 57 -3.32 -5.06 -5.77
CA THR A 57 -2.77 -6.39 -5.99
C THR A 57 -1.25 -6.32 -5.96
N GLU A 58 -0.64 -7.20 -5.20
CA GLU A 58 0.81 -7.30 -5.11
C GLU A 58 1.39 -7.79 -6.44
N GLU A 59 2.45 -7.13 -6.93
CA GLU A 59 3.15 -7.55 -8.13
C GLU A 59 4.28 -8.54 -7.83
N THR A 60 4.86 -8.44 -6.65
CA THR A 60 5.91 -9.36 -6.23
C THR A 60 5.32 -10.66 -5.71
N SER A 61 6.13 -11.70 -5.70
CA SER A 61 5.72 -12.99 -5.14
C SER A 61 6.75 -13.39 -4.10
N ASN A 62 6.48 -13.05 -2.84
CA ASN A 62 7.40 -13.33 -1.74
C ASN A 62 6.85 -14.47 -0.88
N PRO A 63 7.69 -15.45 -0.52
CA PRO A 63 7.28 -16.47 0.43
C PRO A 63 7.17 -15.89 1.84
N PRO A 64 6.47 -16.57 2.75
CA PRO A 64 6.50 -16.18 4.15
C PRO A 64 7.92 -16.21 4.72
N ASP A 65 8.19 -15.33 5.66
CA ASP A 65 9.50 -15.23 6.29
C ASP A 65 9.57 -16.13 7.51
N THR A 66 10.64 -16.95 7.59
CA THR A 66 10.91 -17.78 8.75
C THR A 66 11.89 -17.12 9.71
N ASN A 67 12.60 -16.08 9.25
CA ASN A 67 13.57 -15.34 10.05
C ASN A 67 13.05 -13.91 10.24
N ARG A 68 12.87 -13.50 11.49
CA ARG A 68 12.30 -12.20 11.83
C ARG A 68 13.20 -11.02 11.47
N ASN A 69 14.44 -11.26 11.10
CA ASN A 69 15.38 -10.21 10.71
C ASN A 69 15.44 -9.99 9.21
N VAL A 70 14.69 -10.76 8.42
CA VAL A 70 14.65 -10.62 6.96
C VAL A 70 13.50 -9.73 6.57
N PHE A 71 13.81 -8.67 5.80
CA PHE A 71 12.79 -7.79 5.24
C PHE A 71 12.86 -7.89 3.72
N ARG A 72 11.69 -7.98 3.09
CA ARG A 72 11.56 -8.08 1.63
C ARG A 72 10.74 -6.92 1.12
N ASP A 73 10.98 -6.52 -0.12
CA ASP A 73 10.18 -5.50 -0.76
C ASP A 73 8.91 -6.12 -1.34
N TYR A 74 7.78 -5.51 -1.01
CA TYR A 74 6.46 -5.83 -1.55
C TYR A 74 6.04 -4.68 -2.42
N GLU A 75 5.76 -4.94 -3.70
CA GLU A 75 5.49 -3.90 -4.67
C GLU A 75 4.06 -3.99 -5.20
N TYR A 76 3.43 -2.83 -5.33
CA TYR A 76 2.07 -2.68 -5.82
C TYR A 76 2.06 -1.57 -6.85
N LEU A 77 1.40 -1.81 -7.99
CA LEU A 77 1.26 -0.78 -9.02
C LEU A 77 -0.21 -0.49 -9.27
N ALA A 78 -0.61 0.76 -9.10
CA ALA A 78 -1.93 1.24 -9.45
C ALA A 78 -1.80 2.12 -10.68
N GLY A 79 -2.52 1.79 -11.76
CA GLY A 79 -2.40 2.51 -13.02
C GLY A 79 -1.13 2.13 -13.78
N GLY A 80 -0.65 2.99 -14.65
CA GLY A 80 0.55 2.74 -15.45
C GLY A 80 0.26 1.89 -16.68
N GLU A 81 1.13 0.93 -16.97
CA GLU A 81 1.07 0.16 -18.22
C GLU A 81 -0.23 -0.60 -18.44
N GLY A 82 -0.92 -0.97 -17.38
CA GLY A 82 -2.19 -1.70 -17.48
C GLY A 82 -3.42 -0.82 -17.66
N GLY A 83 -3.25 0.48 -17.67
CA GLY A 83 -4.34 1.44 -17.79
C GLY A 83 -4.22 2.52 -16.74
N ASP A 84 -4.20 3.77 -17.19
CA ASP A 84 -4.06 4.90 -16.30
C ASP A 84 -5.28 5.06 -15.40
N LEU A 85 -5.03 5.51 -14.17
CA LEU A 85 -6.10 5.97 -13.29
C LEU A 85 -6.59 7.34 -13.77
N THR A 86 -7.78 7.74 -13.32
CA THR A 86 -8.21 9.13 -13.49
C THR A 86 -7.18 10.03 -12.83
N ALA A 87 -6.78 11.10 -13.51
CA ALA A 87 -5.75 12.00 -13.01
C ALA A 87 -6.07 12.48 -11.60
N PHE A 88 -5.07 12.45 -10.74
CA PHE A 88 -5.24 12.82 -9.35
C PHE A 88 -4.05 13.64 -8.87
N LYS A 89 -4.25 14.39 -7.81
CA LYS A 89 -3.20 15.20 -7.19
C LYS A 89 -2.97 14.84 -5.73
N LYS A 90 -3.88 14.08 -5.15
CA LYS A 90 -3.78 13.60 -3.76
C LYS A 90 -3.95 12.10 -3.74
N PHE A 91 -3.21 11.43 -2.86
CA PHE A 91 -3.43 10.01 -2.63
C PHE A 91 -3.14 9.66 -1.18
N GLN A 92 -3.70 8.53 -0.74
CA GLN A 92 -3.57 8.06 0.63
C GLN A 92 -3.52 6.54 0.61
N ILE A 93 -2.68 5.97 1.46
CA ILE A 93 -2.44 4.53 1.52
C ILE A 93 -2.92 4.02 2.87
N LYS A 94 -3.60 2.87 2.84
CA LYS A 94 -4.01 2.15 4.03
C LYS A 94 -3.39 0.76 3.98
N ILE A 95 -2.82 0.32 5.11
CA ILE A 95 -2.28 -1.02 5.26
C ILE A 95 -3.04 -1.71 6.40
N GLU A 96 -3.60 -2.86 6.11
CA GLU A 96 -4.26 -3.71 7.12
C GLU A 96 -3.42 -4.95 7.34
N MET A 97 -3.04 -5.18 8.58
CA MET A 97 -2.28 -6.35 8.97
C MET A 97 -3.20 -7.38 9.58
N ARG A 98 -2.99 -8.65 9.21
CA ARG A 98 -3.77 -9.77 9.73
C ARG A 98 -2.84 -10.81 10.29
N SER A 99 -3.15 -11.29 11.49
CA SER A 99 -2.40 -12.37 12.12
C SER A 99 -3.30 -13.12 13.08
N PRO A 100 -3.25 -14.45 13.10
CA PRO A 100 -3.93 -15.23 14.13
C PRO A 100 -3.24 -15.12 15.48
N ASN A 101 -1.97 -14.69 15.51
CA ASN A 101 -1.17 -14.57 16.72
C ASN A 101 -0.51 -13.19 16.75
N PRO A 102 -0.89 -12.28 17.67
CA PRO A 102 -0.31 -10.95 17.73
C PRO A 102 1.21 -10.93 17.89
N ALA A 103 1.79 -11.99 18.49
CA ALA A 103 3.24 -12.07 18.65
C ALA A 103 3.97 -12.29 17.34
N GLN A 104 3.26 -12.66 16.27
CA GLN A 104 3.83 -12.94 14.95
C GLN A 104 3.26 -12.03 13.88
N ALA A 105 2.83 -10.83 14.24
CA ALA A 105 2.29 -9.88 13.27
C ALA A 105 3.38 -9.45 12.28
N PRO A 106 2.99 -9.07 11.03
CA PRO A 106 3.94 -8.47 10.10
C PRO A 106 4.58 -7.22 10.68
N VAL A 107 5.85 -7.01 10.34
CA VAL A 107 6.60 -5.83 10.77
C VAL A 107 7.00 -5.04 9.53
N PHE A 108 6.72 -3.74 9.54
CA PHE A 108 7.06 -2.86 8.41
C PHE A 108 8.30 -2.05 8.75
N LYS A 109 9.18 -1.91 7.77
CA LYS A 109 10.42 -1.16 7.92
C LYS A 109 10.33 0.20 7.24
N ASP A 110 9.84 0.24 6.01
CA ASP A 110 9.69 1.48 5.29
C ASP A 110 8.53 1.40 4.29
N LEU A 111 8.11 2.57 3.84
CA LEU A 111 7.06 2.72 2.84
C LEU A 111 7.53 3.79 1.85
N ARG A 112 7.59 3.42 0.58
CA ARG A 112 7.92 4.35 -0.50
C ARG A 112 6.78 4.38 -1.49
N ALA A 113 6.47 5.57 -1.98
CA ALA A 113 5.44 5.75 -3.00
C ALA A 113 5.97 6.64 -4.10
N ILE A 114 5.83 6.19 -5.34
CA ILE A 114 6.31 6.91 -6.52
C ILE A 114 5.11 7.19 -7.40
N ALA A 115 4.79 8.48 -7.58
CA ALA A 115 3.71 8.88 -8.45
C ALA A 115 4.17 8.83 -9.91
N LEU A 116 3.29 8.33 -10.78
CA LEU A 116 3.55 8.20 -12.20
C LEU A 116 2.78 9.29 -12.93
N SER A 117 3.50 10.21 -13.55
CA SER A 117 2.90 11.30 -14.31
C SER A 117 2.57 10.87 -15.74
N VAL A 118 1.79 11.69 -16.38
CA VAL A 118 1.41 11.47 -17.79
C VAL A 118 2.63 11.62 -18.70
#